data_ef6f87ea299e29fdba660e14f568ebcb
#
_entry.id   ef6f87ea299e29fdba660e14f568ebcb
#
_cell.length_a   1.000
_cell.length_b   1.000
_cell.length_c   1.000
_cell.angle_alpha   90.00
_cell.angle_beta   90.00
_cell.angle_gamma   90.00
#
_symmetry.space_group_name_H-M   'P 1'
#
loop_
_entity.id
_entity.type
_entity.pdbx_description
1 polymer ?
#
loop_
_entity_poly.entity_id
_entity_poly.type
_entity_poly.pdbx_seq_one_letter_code
_entity_poly.pdbx_strand_id
1 'polypeptide(L)'
;MPQYTHREYTISISTINLGPEIRIETEIFLAPDAAGRGGARLRASSVRHVAAGPVTIVLKRALNFAKVTADVLAARVPTPKQR
;
A
#
# COMPACT_ATOMS: atom_id res chain seq x y z
N MET A 1 -7.90 3.56 -10.69
CA MET A 1 -6.82 3.05 -9.84
C MET A 1 -7.40 2.41 -8.60
N PRO A 2 -7.18 1.11 -8.38
CA PRO A 2 -7.78 0.44 -7.23
C PRO A 2 -7.22 0.98 -5.91
N GLN A 3 -8.09 1.11 -4.96
CA GLN A 3 -7.70 1.51 -3.62
C GLN A 3 -8.32 0.56 -2.63
N TYR A 4 -7.59 0.28 -1.57
CA TYR A 4 -8.01 -0.66 -0.54
C TYR A 4 -7.73 -0.03 0.82
N THR A 5 -8.48 -0.47 1.82
CA THR A 5 -8.27 -0.01 3.18
C THR A 5 -7.80 -1.17 4.02
N HIS A 6 -6.75 -0.96 4.80
CA HIS A 6 -6.24 -1.95 5.71
C HIS A 6 -5.77 -1.24 6.98
N ARG A 7 -6.42 -1.52 8.09
CA ARG A 7 -6.18 -0.80 9.34
C ARG A 7 -6.47 0.69 9.12
N GLU A 8 -5.53 1.52 9.42
CA GLU A 8 -5.68 2.97 9.24
C GLU A 8 -5.08 3.43 7.93
N TYR A 9 -4.67 2.51 7.07
CA TYR A 9 -3.96 2.86 5.86
C TYR A 9 -4.85 2.68 4.64
N THR A 10 -4.62 3.53 3.66
CA THR A 10 -5.20 3.38 2.34
C THR A 10 -4.09 2.93 1.41
N ILE A 11 -4.32 1.87 0.69
CA ILE A 11 -3.36 1.29 -0.23
C ILE A 11 -3.83 1.56 -1.65
N SER A 12 -2.98 2.21 -2.43
CA SER A 12 -3.26 2.50 -3.84
C SER A 12 -2.30 1.65 -4.67
N ILE A 13 -2.84 0.87 -5.60
CA ILE A 13 -2.04 0.00 -6.44
C ILE A 13 -2.34 0.32 -7.90
N SER A 14 -1.29 0.59 -8.67
CA SER A 14 -1.39 0.80 -10.10
C SER A 14 -0.57 -0.25 -10.81
N THR A 15 -1.06 -0.76 -11.91
CA THR A 15 -0.31 -1.71 -12.72
C THR A 15 -0.16 -1.14 -14.12
N ILE A 16 1.02 -1.32 -14.69
CA ILE A 16 1.31 -0.88 -16.05
C ILE A 16 1.84 -2.09 -16.79
N ASN A 17 1.18 -2.42 -17.89
CA ASN A 17 1.58 -3.56 -18.68
C ASN A 17 2.72 -3.14 -19.60
N LEU A 18 3.87 -3.76 -19.45
CA LEU A 18 5.06 -3.47 -20.25
C LEU A 18 5.38 -4.58 -21.24
N GLY A 19 4.43 -5.47 -21.49
CA GLY A 19 4.62 -6.61 -22.40
C GLY A 19 4.99 -7.85 -21.60
N PRO A 20 6.28 -8.21 -21.56
CA PRO A 20 6.67 -9.41 -20.81
C PRO A 20 6.61 -9.23 -19.30
N GLU A 21 6.47 -7.98 -18.83
CA GLU A 21 6.44 -7.68 -17.42
C GLU A 21 5.30 -6.72 -17.10
N ILE A 22 4.91 -6.73 -15.83
CA ILE A 22 3.96 -5.75 -15.32
C ILE A 22 4.69 -4.96 -14.25
N ARG A 23 4.62 -3.63 -14.37
CA ARG A 23 5.15 -2.75 -13.35
C ARG A 23 4.04 -2.46 -12.35
N ILE A 24 4.33 -2.67 -11.09
CA ILE A 24 3.37 -2.46 -10.00
C ILE A 24 3.86 -1.30 -9.16
N GLU A 25 3.03 -0.28 -9.06
CA GLU A 25 3.33 0.87 -8.20
C GLU A 25 2.36 0.82 -7.03
N THR A 26 2.90 0.79 -5.83
CA THR A 26 2.10 0.69 -4.63
C THR A 26 2.41 1.89 -3.74
N GLU A 27 1.35 2.54 -3.26
CA GLU A 27 1.50 3.65 -2.32
C GLU A 27 0.63 3.38 -1.12
N ILE A 28 1.15 3.61 0.05
CA ILE A 28 0.44 3.38 1.29
C ILE A 28 0.35 4.70 2.04
N PHE A 29 -0.88 5.14 2.29
CA PHE A 29 -1.14 6.41 2.92
C PHE A 29 -1.75 6.17 4.29
N LEU A 30 -1.33 6.96 5.26
CA LEU A 30 -1.98 6.97 6.56
C LEU A 30 -3.18 7.90 6.48
N ALA A 31 -4.32 7.43 6.95
CA ALA A 31 -5.54 8.23 6.93
C ALA A 31 -5.38 9.49 7.78
N PRO A 32 -6.16 10.53 7.50
CA PRO A 32 -6.16 11.71 8.35
C PRO A 32 -6.56 11.35 9.76
N ASP A 33 -6.19 12.18 10.73
CA ASP A 33 -6.56 11.92 12.10
C ASP A 33 -8.08 12.02 12.28
N ALA A 34 -8.55 11.74 13.47
CA ALA A 34 -9.98 11.71 13.75
C ALA A 34 -10.65 13.06 13.50
N ALA A 35 -9.89 14.13 13.57
CA ALA A 35 -10.42 15.46 13.31
C ALA A 35 -10.35 15.81 11.82
N GLY A 36 -9.80 14.94 11.01
CA GLY A 36 -9.68 15.19 9.57
C GLY A 36 -8.56 16.14 9.21
N ARG A 37 -7.72 16.47 10.15
CA ARG A 37 -6.65 17.41 9.87
C ARG A 37 -5.43 16.72 9.33
N GLY A 38 -4.66 17.44 8.58
CA GLY A 38 -3.40 16.94 8.04
C GLY A 38 -3.53 16.15 6.78
N GLY A 39 -4.72 15.73 6.40
CA GLY A 39 -4.92 14.94 5.21
C GLY A 39 -4.21 13.60 5.27
N ALA A 40 -4.29 12.85 4.19
CA ALA A 40 -3.61 11.57 4.08
C ALA A 40 -2.13 11.80 3.88
N ARG A 41 -1.31 10.97 4.51
CA ARG A 41 0.14 11.10 4.38
C ARG A 41 0.71 9.86 3.76
N LEU A 42 1.58 10.03 2.77
CA LEU A 42 2.27 8.91 2.16
C LEU A 42 3.28 8.34 3.17
N ARG A 43 3.14 7.07 3.46
CA ARG A 43 4.01 6.40 4.43
C ARG A 43 4.99 5.44 3.78
N ALA A 44 4.62 4.91 2.63
CA ALA A 44 5.50 4.00 1.91
C ALA A 44 5.12 3.98 0.45
N SER A 45 6.09 3.77 -0.40
CA SER A 45 5.83 3.57 -1.81
C SER A 45 6.83 2.55 -2.33
N SER A 46 6.43 1.81 -3.33
CA SER A 46 7.32 0.83 -3.94
C SER A 46 6.98 0.67 -5.40
N VAL A 47 7.99 0.29 -6.17
CA VAL A 47 7.82 -0.04 -7.58
C VAL A 47 8.45 -1.40 -7.78
N ARG A 48 7.69 -2.31 -8.37
CA ARG A 48 8.17 -3.66 -8.61
C ARG A 48 7.84 -4.06 -10.03
N HIS A 49 8.66 -4.92 -10.58
CA HIS A 49 8.41 -5.51 -11.89
C HIS A 49 8.24 -7.01 -11.69
N VAL A 50 7.16 -7.55 -12.20
CA VAL A 50 6.89 -8.98 -12.11
C VAL A 50 6.59 -9.52 -13.49
N ALA A 51 6.75 -10.81 -13.67
CA ALA A 51 6.43 -11.43 -14.94
C ALA A 51 4.94 -11.25 -15.22
N ALA A 52 4.60 -11.02 -16.48
CA ALA A 52 3.21 -10.84 -16.87
C ALA A 52 2.42 -12.10 -16.58
N GLY A 53 1.21 -11.93 -16.10
CA GLY A 53 0.32 -13.03 -15.76
C GLY A 53 -1.09 -12.50 -15.56
N PRO A 54 -2.00 -13.33 -15.05
CA PRO A 54 -3.36 -12.87 -14.82
C PRO A 54 -3.38 -11.68 -13.86
N VAL A 55 -4.04 -10.61 -14.30
CA VAL A 55 -4.04 -9.36 -13.53
C VAL A 55 -4.61 -9.56 -12.13
N THR A 56 -5.65 -10.38 -12.01
CA THR A 56 -6.25 -10.63 -10.70
C THR A 56 -5.25 -11.25 -9.74
N ILE A 57 -4.43 -12.17 -10.21
CA ILE A 57 -3.43 -12.81 -9.35
C ILE A 57 -2.34 -11.81 -8.99
N VAL A 58 -1.89 -11.03 -9.96
CA VAL A 58 -0.86 -10.02 -9.73
C VAL A 58 -1.34 -9.00 -8.71
N LEU A 59 -2.58 -8.52 -8.86
CA LEU A 59 -3.14 -7.55 -7.92
C LEU A 59 -3.30 -8.14 -6.53
N LYS A 60 -3.74 -9.39 -6.44
CA LYS A 60 -3.93 -10.03 -5.15
C LYS A 60 -2.61 -10.16 -4.42
N ARG A 61 -1.54 -10.54 -5.11
CA ARG A 61 -0.23 -10.66 -4.49
C ARG A 61 0.30 -9.29 -4.07
N ALA A 62 0.12 -8.29 -4.93
CA ALA A 62 0.54 -6.94 -4.59
C ALA A 62 -0.20 -6.42 -3.37
N LEU A 63 -1.50 -6.67 -3.28
CA LEU A 63 -2.29 -6.24 -2.15
C LEU A 63 -1.85 -6.95 -0.87
N ASN A 64 -1.59 -8.26 -0.94
CA ASN A 64 -1.12 -8.98 0.24
C ASN A 64 0.22 -8.44 0.72
N PHE A 65 1.13 -8.14 -0.21
CA PHE A 65 2.41 -7.56 0.16
C PHE A 65 2.22 -6.19 0.80
N ALA A 66 1.32 -5.39 0.25
CA ALA A 66 1.05 -4.05 0.80
C ALA A 66 0.43 -4.14 2.19
N LYS A 67 -0.44 -5.11 2.43
CA LYS A 67 -1.03 -5.30 3.75
C LYS A 67 0.03 -5.67 4.78
N VAL A 68 0.96 -6.54 4.40
CA VAL A 68 2.06 -6.90 5.28
C VAL A 68 2.92 -5.67 5.58
N THR A 69 3.18 -4.87 4.57
CA THR A 69 3.95 -3.64 4.74
C THR A 69 3.23 -2.69 5.70
N ALA A 70 1.91 -2.55 5.54
CA ALA A 70 1.13 -1.70 6.43
C ALA A 70 1.19 -2.21 7.86
N ASP A 71 1.14 -3.52 8.05
CA ASP A 71 1.24 -4.11 9.38
C ASP A 71 2.60 -3.81 10.00
N VAL A 72 3.66 -3.89 9.20
CA VAL A 72 5.00 -3.57 9.70
C VAL A 72 5.09 -2.09 10.07
N LEU A 73 4.52 -1.22 9.25
CA LEU A 73 4.51 0.21 9.54
C LEU A 73 3.76 0.48 10.85
N ALA A 74 2.62 -0.16 11.02
CA ALA A 74 1.83 0.03 12.24
C ALA A 74 2.61 -0.47 13.48
N ALA A 75 3.33 -1.55 13.33
CA ALA A 75 4.12 -2.08 14.45
C ALA A 75 5.31 -1.21 14.79
N ARG A 76 5.83 -0.46 13.81
CA ARG A 76 6.97 0.38 14.04
C ARG A 76 6.64 1.72 14.65
N VAL A 77 5.41 2.15 14.54
CA VAL A 77 5.04 3.45 15.06
C VAL A 77 5.09 3.38 16.57
N PRO A 78 5.90 4.22 17.22
CA PRO A 78 5.98 4.19 18.67
C PRO A 78 4.65 4.59 19.27
N THR A 79 4.30 3.95 20.35
CA THR A 79 3.08 4.32 21.01
C THR A 79 3.38 5.40 21.98
N PRO A 80 2.74 6.52 21.87
CA PRO A 80 3.10 7.65 22.70
C PRO A 80 3.00 7.33 24.15
N LYS A 81 2.18 6.43 24.53
CA LYS A 81 2.05 6.18 25.80
C LYS A 81 2.83 5.18 26.33
N GLN A 82 3.77 4.88 25.77
CA GLN A 82 4.57 3.99 26.26
C GLN A 82 5.16 4.43 27.44
N ARG A 83 4.91 4.70 28.09
CA ARG A 83 5.42 5.14 29.16
C ARG A 83 4.85 5.55 29.79
#